data_4c206ed74276ade40394846bbb693808
#
_entry.id   4c206ed74276ade40394846bbb693808
#
_cell.length_a   1.000
_cell.length_b   1.000
_cell.length_c   1.000
_cell.angle_alpha   90.00
_cell.angle_beta   90.00
_cell.angle_gamma   90.00
#
_symmetry.space_group_name_H-M   'P 1'
#
loop_
_entity.id
_entity.type
_entity.pdbx_description
1 polymer ?
#
loop_
_entity_poly.entity_id
_entity_poly.type
_entity_poly.pdbx_seq_one_letter_code
_entity_poly.pdbx_strand_id
1 'polypeptide(L)'
;FDSARVYRDTLEALRAALAACRCPVFIAPGNHDALLPGSPYLENGWPENVHIFRTAEPERVSLPELDVYGAGFLRAEMPAMLDGFRVADPARLNILVLHGDAENPASPYNPVSPAALAASGLDYAALGHIHRRGERRDGGTLCAWPGCLMGRGFDECGEKGALLVSAEKGACRTEFVPCGARRYERLSVPAGDDALAAVRAALTPELEGSCCRIELTGEAAPVDLAALQAALEPQFFSLDLRDRTRPKQDLWEACGEDTLRGHFLDGLHAQFEAAETDERRQVVARAARLGLALMDGREVPL
;
A
#
# COMPACT_ATOMS: atom_id res chain seq x y z
N PHE A 1 13.51 -9.09 -7.77
CA PHE A 1 14.39 -8.22 -6.98
C PHE A 1 13.94 -6.76 -7.11
N ASP A 2 14.39 -5.91 -6.19
CA ASP A 2 14.07 -4.47 -6.23
C ASP A 2 15.20 -3.61 -6.84
N SER A 3 16.16 -4.26 -7.45
CA SER A 3 17.31 -3.63 -8.10
C SER A 3 17.91 -4.59 -9.11
N ALA A 4 18.43 -4.04 -10.20
CA ALA A 4 19.21 -4.78 -11.18
C ALA A 4 20.54 -5.32 -10.59
N ARG A 5 20.99 -4.75 -9.47
CA ARG A 5 22.19 -5.22 -8.75
C ARG A 5 21.77 -5.91 -7.46
N VAL A 6 22.04 -7.18 -7.35
CA VAL A 6 21.71 -8.03 -6.20
C VAL A 6 22.99 -8.45 -5.49
N TYR A 7 22.99 -8.40 -4.16
CA TYR A 7 24.09 -8.92 -3.37
C TYR A 7 24.23 -10.43 -3.61
N ARG A 8 25.46 -10.90 -3.71
CA ARG A 8 25.76 -12.30 -4.01
C ARG A 8 25.13 -13.26 -2.99
N ASP A 9 25.27 -12.95 -1.71
CA ASP A 9 24.71 -13.77 -0.64
C ASP A 9 23.18 -13.89 -0.74
N THR A 10 22.50 -12.81 -1.14
CA THR A 10 21.05 -12.81 -1.37
C THR A 10 20.66 -13.70 -2.55
N LEU A 11 21.43 -13.65 -3.63
CA LEU A 11 21.19 -14.47 -4.81
C LEU A 11 21.43 -15.95 -4.52
N GLU A 12 22.52 -16.28 -3.81
CA GLU A 12 22.85 -17.64 -3.39
C GLU A 12 21.80 -18.21 -2.44
N ALA A 13 21.33 -17.42 -1.46
CA ALA A 13 20.27 -17.81 -0.55
C ALA A 13 18.95 -18.09 -1.29
N LEU A 14 18.58 -17.23 -2.26
CA LEU A 14 17.39 -17.44 -3.08
C LEU A 14 17.51 -18.72 -3.92
N ARG A 15 18.64 -18.91 -4.60
CA ARG A 15 18.88 -20.12 -5.41
C ARG A 15 18.79 -21.39 -4.56
N ALA A 16 19.38 -21.39 -3.36
CA ALA A 16 19.30 -22.51 -2.43
C ALA A 16 17.86 -22.79 -1.98
N ALA A 17 17.10 -21.75 -1.65
CA ALA A 17 15.68 -21.89 -1.29
C ALA A 17 14.83 -22.43 -2.44
N LEU A 18 15.05 -21.95 -3.66
CA LEU A 18 14.34 -22.43 -4.85
C LEU A 18 14.72 -23.87 -5.21
N ALA A 19 15.99 -24.26 -5.05
CA ALA A 19 16.43 -25.65 -5.26
C ALA A 19 15.76 -26.62 -4.28
N ALA A 20 15.39 -26.16 -3.08
CA ALA A 20 14.67 -26.97 -2.10
C ALA A 20 13.17 -27.14 -2.45
N CYS A 21 12.62 -26.35 -3.35
CA CYS A 21 11.24 -26.48 -3.81
C CYS A 21 11.07 -27.73 -4.68
N ARG A 22 10.05 -28.53 -4.37
CA ARG A 22 9.74 -29.76 -5.13
C ARG A 22 8.78 -29.55 -6.32
N CYS A 23 8.48 -28.31 -6.63
CA CYS A 23 7.58 -27.92 -7.71
C CYS A 23 8.30 -27.02 -8.72
N PRO A 24 7.81 -26.92 -9.96
CA PRO A 24 8.29 -25.93 -10.90
C PRO A 24 8.09 -24.52 -10.38
N VAL A 25 9.06 -23.65 -10.62
CA VAL A 25 9.03 -22.23 -10.24
C VAL A 25 9.16 -21.40 -11.50
N PHE A 26 8.27 -20.42 -11.66
CA PHE A 26 8.24 -19.53 -12.81
C PHE A 26 8.52 -18.11 -12.37
N ILE A 27 9.48 -17.43 -13.02
CA ILE A 27 9.89 -16.07 -12.69
C ILE A 27 9.70 -15.18 -13.92
N ALA A 28 8.95 -14.08 -13.74
CA ALA A 28 8.85 -13.00 -14.69
C ALA A 28 9.60 -11.77 -14.17
N PRO A 29 10.77 -11.43 -14.73
CA PRO A 29 11.49 -10.21 -14.37
C PRO A 29 10.67 -8.96 -14.62
N GLY A 30 10.76 -7.97 -13.69
CA GLY A 30 9.99 -6.74 -13.73
C GLY A 30 10.83 -5.51 -14.09
N ASN A 31 10.24 -4.33 -13.90
CA ASN A 31 10.84 -3.05 -14.27
C ASN A 31 12.07 -2.69 -13.41
N HIS A 32 12.15 -3.14 -12.15
CA HIS A 32 13.28 -2.89 -11.26
C HIS A 32 14.46 -3.84 -11.48
N ASP A 33 14.20 -5.03 -11.97
CA ASP A 33 15.18 -6.11 -12.16
C ASP A 33 15.16 -6.68 -13.58
N ALA A 34 14.91 -5.81 -14.56
CA ALA A 34 14.87 -6.15 -15.98
C ALA A 34 16.10 -6.92 -16.46
N LEU A 35 15.96 -7.62 -17.60
CA LEU A 35 16.98 -8.44 -18.24
C LEU A 35 18.05 -7.58 -18.94
N LEU A 36 18.63 -6.64 -18.21
CA LEU A 36 19.75 -5.81 -18.66
C LEU A 36 21.07 -6.56 -18.50
N PRO A 37 22.15 -6.13 -19.18
CA PRO A 37 23.48 -6.67 -18.96
C PRO A 37 23.85 -6.63 -17.47
N GLY A 38 24.23 -7.79 -16.91
CA GLY A 38 24.50 -7.94 -15.47
C GLY A 38 23.30 -8.30 -14.61
N SER A 39 22.12 -8.49 -15.21
CA SER A 39 20.97 -9.02 -14.49
C SER A 39 21.25 -10.41 -13.94
N PRO A 40 20.92 -10.69 -12.66
CA PRO A 40 21.12 -12.00 -12.04
C PRO A 40 20.34 -13.11 -12.75
N TYR A 41 19.26 -12.77 -13.44
CA TYR A 41 18.46 -13.72 -14.21
C TYR A 41 19.14 -14.24 -15.48
N LEU A 42 20.18 -13.54 -15.96
CA LEU A 42 21.00 -13.96 -17.11
C LEU A 42 22.20 -14.81 -16.70
N GLU A 43 22.50 -14.89 -15.40
CA GLU A 43 23.57 -15.74 -14.90
C GLU A 43 23.20 -17.23 -14.95
N ASN A 44 24.25 -18.07 -15.03
CA ASN A 44 24.13 -19.51 -14.85
C ASN A 44 23.94 -19.86 -13.35
N GLY A 45 23.50 -21.10 -13.09
CA GLY A 45 23.38 -21.62 -11.73
C GLY A 45 22.01 -21.47 -11.10
N TRP A 46 20.98 -21.16 -11.88
CA TRP A 46 19.60 -21.34 -11.45
C TRP A 46 19.26 -22.83 -11.36
N PRO A 47 18.47 -23.28 -10.36
CA PRO A 47 18.04 -24.67 -10.23
C PRO A 47 17.23 -25.13 -11.45
N GLU A 48 17.27 -26.43 -11.76
CA GLU A 48 16.57 -27.00 -12.93
C GLU A 48 15.04 -26.88 -12.88
N ASN A 49 14.49 -26.78 -11.66
CA ASN A 49 13.05 -26.56 -11.48
C ASN A 49 12.63 -25.09 -11.67
N VAL A 50 13.57 -24.17 -11.95
CA VAL A 50 13.29 -22.73 -12.11
C VAL A 50 13.30 -22.36 -13.59
N HIS A 51 12.17 -21.88 -14.06
CA HIS A 51 12.02 -21.29 -15.39
C HIS A 51 11.93 -19.76 -15.28
N ILE A 52 12.81 -19.05 -15.97
CA ILE A 52 12.84 -17.58 -16.01
C ILE A 52 12.43 -17.16 -17.42
N PHE A 53 11.35 -16.39 -17.52
CA PHE A 53 10.89 -15.83 -18.80
C PHE A 53 11.85 -14.73 -19.25
N ARG A 54 12.46 -14.93 -20.44
CA ARG A 54 13.56 -14.04 -20.91
C ARG A 54 13.22 -13.27 -22.18
N THR A 55 11.99 -13.36 -22.64
CA THR A 55 11.49 -12.67 -23.84
C THR A 55 10.46 -11.62 -23.48
N ALA A 56 10.30 -10.60 -24.32
CA ALA A 56 9.24 -9.59 -24.15
C ALA A 56 7.88 -10.10 -24.60
N GLU A 57 7.86 -11.12 -25.46
CA GLU A 57 6.63 -11.76 -25.90
C GLU A 57 6.35 -12.96 -25.00
N PRO A 58 5.07 -13.20 -24.61
CA PRO A 58 4.72 -14.34 -23.77
C PRO A 58 5.12 -15.67 -24.42
N GLU A 59 6.06 -16.38 -23.82
CA GLU A 59 6.46 -17.72 -24.20
C GLU A 59 5.68 -18.78 -23.41
N ARG A 60 5.52 -19.98 -23.96
CA ARG A 60 4.78 -21.07 -23.34
C ARG A 60 5.68 -22.15 -22.79
N VAL A 61 5.43 -22.56 -21.56
CA VAL A 61 5.97 -23.77 -20.94
C VAL A 61 4.81 -24.74 -20.70
N SER A 62 4.83 -25.87 -21.39
CA SER A 62 3.78 -26.91 -21.24
C SER A 62 4.15 -27.88 -20.14
N LEU A 63 3.25 -28.05 -19.18
CA LEU A 63 3.26 -29.07 -18.15
C LEU A 63 2.20 -30.14 -18.48
N PRO A 64 2.18 -31.31 -17.83
CA PRO A 64 1.24 -32.36 -18.15
C PRO A 64 -0.23 -31.92 -18.19
N GLU A 65 -0.66 -31.10 -17.22
CA GLU A 65 -2.08 -30.73 -17.04
C GLU A 65 -2.39 -29.28 -17.40
N LEU A 66 -1.37 -28.42 -17.57
CA LEU A 66 -1.56 -26.99 -17.80
C LEU A 66 -0.45 -26.39 -18.66
N ASP A 67 -0.72 -25.23 -19.22
CA ASP A 67 0.26 -24.40 -19.89
C ASP A 67 0.52 -23.13 -19.06
N VAL A 68 1.81 -22.83 -18.84
CA VAL A 68 2.24 -21.59 -18.21
C VAL A 68 2.81 -20.67 -19.26
N TYR A 69 2.30 -19.46 -19.33
CA TYR A 69 2.79 -18.39 -20.20
C TYR A 69 3.48 -17.33 -19.36
N GLY A 70 4.47 -16.67 -19.90
CA GLY A 70 5.11 -15.57 -19.23
C GLY A 70 6.05 -14.79 -20.12
N ALA A 71 6.40 -13.60 -19.69
CA ALA A 71 7.34 -12.71 -20.35
C ALA A 71 8.14 -11.92 -19.31
N GLY A 72 9.32 -11.42 -19.68
CA GLY A 72 10.20 -10.64 -18.84
C GLY A 72 10.45 -9.23 -19.39
N PHE A 73 10.68 -8.29 -18.51
CA PHE A 73 11.09 -6.94 -18.89
C PHE A 73 12.51 -6.96 -19.45
N LEU A 74 12.71 -6.45 -20.66
CA LEU A 74 14.03 -6.28 -21.28
C LEU A 74 14.66 -4.93 -20.97
N ARG A 75 13.88 -3.98 -20.45
CA ARG A 75 14.27 -2.64 -20.04
C ARG A 75 13.31 -2.14 -18.96
N ALA A 76 13.62 -1.01 -18.32
CA ALA A 76 12.80 -0.48 -17.22
C ALA A 76 11.35 -0.14 -17.61
N GLU A 77 11.11 0.21 -18.86
CA GLU A 77 9.78 0.51 -19.39
C GLU A 77 9.45 -0.44 -20.54
N MET A 78 8.26 -1.01 -20.52
CA MET A 78 7.76 -1.94 -21.53
C MET A 78 6.34 -1.57 -21.95
N PRO A 79 6.02 -1.64 -23.26
CA PRO A 79 4.66 -1.46 -23.73
C PRO A 79 3.76 -2.61 -23.28
N ALA A 80 2.47 -2.56 -23.61
CA ALA A 80 1.51 -3.63 -23.34
C ALA A 80 1.94 -4.94 -24.02
N MET A 81 2.39 -5.92 -23.20
CA MET A 81 2.94 -7.20 -23.66
C MET A 81 1.86 -8.23 -23.99
N LEU A 82 0.61 -7.98 -23.60
CA LEU A 82 -0.54 -8.87 -23.88
C LEU A 82 -1.38 -8.43 -25.08
N ASP A 83 -1.01 -7.37 -25.77
CA ASP A 83 -1.77 -6.92 -26.93
C ASP A 83 -1.75 -7.98 -28.04
N GLY A 84 -2.95 -8.46 -28.41
CA GLY A 84 -3.09 -9.53 -29.42
C GLY A 84 -2.73 -10.95 -28.93
N PHE A 85 -2.28 -11.12 -27.70
CA PHE A 85 -1.95 -12.44 -27.15
C PHE A 85 -3.17 -13.37 -27.08
N ARG A 86 -2.95 -14.63 -27.42
CA ARG A 86 -3.92 -15.73 -27.29
C ARG A 86 -3.20 -17.00 -26.86
N VAL A 87 -3.83 -17.78 -26.00
CA VAL A 87 -3.34 -19.10 -25.63
C VAL A 87 -3.34 -20.04 -26.83
N ALA A 88 -2.41 -20.99 -26.86
CA ALA A 88 -2.30 -21.94 -27.98
C ALA A 88 -3.40 -22.99 -27.96
N ASP A 89 -3.81 -23.44 -26.78
CA ASP A 89 -4.88 -24.43 -26.60
C ASP A 89 -5.85 -23.98 -25.50
N PRO A 90 -7.00 -23.43 -25.87
CA PRO A 90 -7.99 -22.97 -24.89
C PRO A 90 -8.70 -24.08 -24.12
N ALA A 91 -8.52 -25.36 -24.49
CA ALA A 91 -9.08 -26.48 -23.76
C ALA A 91 -8.27 -26.87 -22.54
N ARG A 92 -6.99 -26.49 -22.50
CA ARG A 92 -6.10 -26.71 -21.35
C ARG A 92 -6.29 -25.63 -20.30
N LEU A 93 -5.86 -25.90 -19.06
CA LEU A 93 -5.69 -24.86 -18.04
C LEU A 93 -4.52 -23.97 -18.44
N ASN A 94 -4.78 -22.66 -18.57
CA ASN A 94 -3.82 -21.67 -19.05
C ASN A 94 -3.54 -20.62 -17.98
N ILE A 95 -2.30 -20.54 -17.51
CA ILE A 95 -1.84 -19.62 -16.47
C ILE A 95 -0.83 -18.65 -17.06
N LEU A 96 -0.95 -17.36 -16.74
CA LEU A 96 0.04 -16.33 -17.07
C LEU A 96 0.81 -15.94 -15.82
N VAL A 97 2.13 -15.76 -15.95
CA VAL A 97 3.02 -15.14 -14.95
C VAL A 97 3.65 -13.92 -15.60
N LEU A 98 3.32 -12.73 -15.11
CA LEU A 98 3.74 -11.49 -15.75
C LEU A 98 3.96 -10.36 -14.74
N HIS A 99 4.88 -9.45 -15.04
CA HIS A 99 5.00 -8.18 -14.34
C HIS A 99 4.29 -7.10 -15.16
N GLY A 100 3.41 -6.32 -14.55
CA GLY A 100 2.69 -5.27 -15.27
C GLY A 100 1.61 -4.59 -14.44
N ASP A 101 1.18 -3.44 -14.95
CA ASP A 101 0.23 -2.57 -14.27
C ASP A 101 -1.21 -2.88 -14.70
N ALA A 102 -1.97 -3.45 -13.79
CA ALA A 102 -3.38 -3.78 -14.01
C ALA A 102 -4.34 -2.63 -13.67
N GLU A 103 -3.87 -1.54 -13.07
CA GLU A 103 -4.72 -0.45 -12.57
C GLU A 103 -4.62 0.81 -13.43
N ASN A 104 -3.46 1.10 -14.01
CA ASN A 104 -3.23 2.30 -14.81
C ASN A 104 -3.03 1.96 -16.30
N PRO A 105 -4.00 2.24 -17.18
CA PRO A 105 -3.88 1.94 -18.60
C PRO A 105 -2.83 2.82 -19.34
N ALA A 106 -2.39 3.91 -18.73
CA ALA A 106 -1.35 4.79 -19.27
C ALA A 106 0.04 4.52 -18.65
N SER A 107 0.18 3.44 -17.89
CA SER A 107 1.45 3.07 -17.26
C SER A 107 2.53 2.77 -18.31
N PRO A 108 3.78 3.25 -18.13
CA PRO A 108 4.90 2.84 -18.97
C PRO A 108 5.42 1.43 -18.64
N TYR A 109 4.82 0.76 -17.64
CA TYR A 109 5.27 -0.51 -17.09
C TYR A 109 4.33 -1.65 -17.47
N ASN A 110 4.23 -1.96 -18.77
CA ASN A 110 3.38 -3.02 -19.29
C ASN A 110 1.91 -2.92 -18.78
N PRO A 111 1.14 -1.96 -19.28
CA PRO A 111 -0.27 -1.86 -18.91
C PRO A 111 -1.04 -3.11 -19.36
N VAL A 112 -1.72 -3.76 -18.39
CA VAL A 112 -2.50 -4.99 -18.61
C VAL A 112 -3.98 -4.64 -18.71
N SER A 113 -4.49 -4.54 -19.93
CA SER A 113 -5.87 -4.12 -20.15
C SER A 113 -6.89 -5.25 -19.87
N PRO A 114 -8.09 -4.91 -19.34
CA PRO A 114 -9.18 -5.86 -19.17
C PRO A 114 -9.57 -6.55 -20.48
N ALA A 115 -9.56 -5.81 -21.60
CA ALA A 115 -9.91 -6.34 -22.91
C ALA A 115 -8.90 -7.39 -23.41
N ALA A 116 -7.59 -7.18 -23.20
CA ALA A 116 -6.56 -8.14 -23.56
C ALA A 116 -6.69 -9.42 -22.74
N LEU A 117 -6.92 -9.32 -21.43
CA LEU A 117 -7.15 -10.48 -20.56
C LEU A 117 -8.42 -11.25 -20.97
N ALA A 118 -9.54 -10.56 -21.15
CA ALA A 118 -10.81 -11.20 -21.53
C ALA A 118 -10.73 -11.95 -22.88
N ALA A 119 -9.89 -11.45 -23.79
CA ALA A 119 -9.73 -12.04 -25.12
C ALA A 119 -8.63 -13.09 -25.18
N SER A 120 -7.77 -13.24 -24.17
CA SER A 120 -6.58 -14.09 -24.20
C SER A 120 -6.84 -15.58 -24.18
N GLY A 121 -7.94 -16.04 -23.54
CA GLY A 121 -8.22 -17.45 -23.27
C GLY A 121 -7.51 -18.00 -22.03
N LEU A 122 -6.88 -17.14 -21.24
CA LEU A 122 -6.29 -17.49 -19.95
C LEU A 122 -7.37 -17.81 -18.92
N ASP A 123 -7.06 -18.70 -17.99
CA ASP A 123 -7.90 -18.98 -16.82
C ASP A 123 -7.44 -18.14 -15.60
N TYR A 124 -6.12 -18.00 -15.43
CA TYR A 124 -5.52 -17.23 -14.35
C TYR A 124 -4.34 -16.38 -14.83
N ALA A 125 -4.23 -15.16 -14.33
CA ALA A 125 -3.10 -14.28 -14.54
C ALA A 125 -2.50 -13.83 -13.19
N ALA A 126 -1.28 -14.32 -12.91
CA ALA A 126 -0.48 -13.93 -11.75
C ALA A 126 0.36 -12.69 -12.10
N LEU A 127 0.04 -11.54 -11.52
CA LEU A 127 0.76 -10.31 -11.79
C LEU A 127 1.64 -9.88 -10.61
N GLY A 128 2.80 -9.30 -10.95
CA GLY A 128 3.60 -8.44 -10.07
C GLY A 128 3.46 -6.97 -10.46
N HIS A 129 4.16 -6.06 -9.82
CA HIS A 129 4.23 -4.62 -10.01
C HIS A 129 3.48 -3.81 -8.93
N ILE A 130 2.22 -4.09 -8.72
CA ILE A 130 1.40 -3.34 -7.75
C ILE A 130 1.66 -3.90 -6.36
N HIS A 131 2.17 -3.08 -5.44
CA HIS A 131 2.57 -3.50 -4.09
C HIS A 131 1.40 -3.63 -3.11
N ARG A 132 0.20 -3.21 -3.50
CA ARG A 132 -1.06 -3.46 -2.80
C ARG A 132 -1.74 -4.69 -3.39
N ARG A 133 -2.25 -5.58 -2.56
CA ARG A 133 -3.01 -6.74 -3.00
C ARG A 133 -4.29 -6.34 -3.75
N GLY A 134 -4.58 -7.06 -4.82
CA GLY A 134 -5.82 -6.90 -5.56
C GLY A 134 -6.11 -8.08 -6.48
N GLU A 135 -7.35 -8.15 -6.92
CA GLU A 135 -7.79 -9.09 -7.95
C GLU A 135 -8.98 -8.54 -8.74
N ARG A 136 -9.17 -9.02 -9.94
CA ARG A 136 -10.36 -8.76 -10.78
C ARG A 136 -10.61 -9.89 -11.74
N ARG A 137 -11.84 -9.96 -12.28
CA ARG A 137 -12.18 -10.87 -13.37
C ARG A 137 -12.44 -10.09 -14.65
N ASP A 138 -11.76 -10.51 -15.70
CA ASP A 138 -11.88 -9.92 -17.03
C ASP A 138 -12.30 -11.06 -18.01
N GLY A 139 -13.58 -11.11 -18.35
CA GLY A 139 -14.15 -12.25 -19.07
C GLY A 139 -14.06 -13.54 -18.24
N GLY A 140 -13.42 -14.57 -18.77
CA GLY A 140 -13.17 -15.85 -18.07
C GLY A 140 -11.91 -15.85 -17.21
N THR A 141 -11.03 -14.84 -17.31
CA THR A 141 -9.73 -14.80 -16.65
C THR A 141 -9.83 -14.19 -15.25
N LEU A 142 -9.36 -14.88 -14.23
CA LEU A 142 -9.06 -14.29 -12.93
C LEU A 142 -7.65 -13.71 -12.96
N CYS A 143 -7.54 -12.40 -12.79
CA CYS A 143 -6.28 -11.67 -12.69
C CYS A 143 -6.06 -11.24 -11.25
N ALA A 144 -4.91 -11.60 -10.66
CA ALA A 144 -4.61 -11.25 -9.27
C ALA A 144 -3.14 -10.90 -9.06
N TRP A 145 -2.91 -10.03 -8.07
CA TRP A 145 -1.57 -9.63 -7.62
C TRP A 145 -1.52 -9.63 -6.09
N PRO A 146 -0.51 -10.29 -5.50
CA PRO A 146 -0.41 -10.45 -4.04
C PRO A 146 0.02 -9.16 -3.32
N GLY A 147 0.58 -8.21 -4.04
CA GLY A 147 1.35 -7.11 -3.48
C GLY A 147 2.81 -7.50 -3.27
N CYS A 148 3.40 -7.04 -2.18
CA CYS A 148 4.74 -7.43 -1.76
C CYS A 148 4.71 -8.35 -0.54
N LEU A 149 5.79 -9.13 -0.32
CA LEU A 149 5.90 -10.04 0.82
C LEU A 149 6.15 -9.31 2.14
N MET A 150 6.77 -8.14 2.08
CA MET A 150 7.06 -7.27 3.22
C MET A 150 7.03 -5.82 2.75
N GLY A 151 6.38 -4.95 3.51
CA GLY A 151 6.44 -3.51 3.29
C GLY A 151 7.85 -2.97 3.58
N ARG A 152 8.26 -1.93 2.85
CA ARG A 152 9.57 -1.29 3.00
C ARG A 152 9.48 0.13 3.53
N GLY A 153 8.26 0.63 3.70
CA GLY A 153 8.00 1.98 4.17
C GLY A 153 6.52 2.21 4.51
N PHE A 154 6.24 3.41 4.95
CA PHE A 154 4.88 3.80 5.34
C PHE A 154 3.92 4.04 4.17
N ASP A 155 4.35 3.92 2.95
CA ASP A 155 3.56 3.83 1.73
C ASP A 155 3.06 2.41 1.45
N GLU A 156 3.65 1.41 2.10
CA GLU A 156 3.32 0.00 1.96
C GLU A 156 2.77 -0.59 3.28
N CYS A 157 1.85 0.10 3.93
CA CYS A 157 1.26 -0.33 5.20
C CYS A 157 0.40 -1.60 5.09
N GLY A 158 0.10 -2.18 6.26
CA GLY A 158 -0.80 -3.30 6.42
C GLY A 158 -0.17 -4.66 6.22
N GLU A 159 -1.04 -5.67 6.23
CA GLU A 159 -0.64 -7.07 6.11
C GLU A 159 -0.12 -7.38 4.71
N LYS A 160 1.00 -8.11 4.65
CA LYS A 160 1.70 -8.52 3.43
C LYS A 160 1.81 -10.03 3.35
N GLY A 161 1.86 -10.57 2.12
CA GLY A 161 1.88 -12.02 1.95
C GLY A 161 1.84 -12.47 0.51
N ALA A 162 1.39 -13.69 0.30
CA ALA A 162 1.27 -14.34 -0.99
C ALA A 162 -0.18 -14.74 -1.27
N LEU A 163 -0.46 -15.14 -2.49
CA LEU A 163 -1.74 -15.75 -2.88
C LEU A 163 -1.54 -17.26 -3.09
N LEU A 164 -2.33 -18.05 -2.38
CA LEU A 164 -2.56 -19.45 -2.73
C LEU A 164 -3.68 -19.50 -3.75
N VAL A 165 -3.43 -20.14 -4.89
CA VAL A 165 -4.37 -20.18 -6.00
C VAL A 165 -4.81 -21.61 -6.24
N SER A 166 -6.12 -21.85 -6.21
CA SER A 166 -6.73 -23.08 -6.71
C SER A 166 -7.24 -22.80 -8.11
N ALA A 167 -6.68 -23.49 -9.10
CA ALA A 167 -6.99 -23.27 -10.50
C ALA A 167 -7.45 -24.56 -11.17
N GLU A 168 -8.64 -24.51 -11.74
CA GLU A 168 -9.19 -25.51 -12.63
C GLU A 168 -9.65 -24.79 -13.92
N LYS A 169 -9.83 -25.54 -15.01
CA LYS A 169 -10.31 -24.95 -16.26
C LYS A 169 -11.65 -24.23 -16.03
N GLY A 170 -11.66 -22.91 -16.28
CA GLY A 170 -12.85 -22.07 -16.09
C GLY A 170 -13.19 -21.71 -14.64
N ALA A 171 -12.45 -22.22 -13.64
CA ALA A 171 -12.71 -21.98 -12.23
C ALA A 171 -11.42 -21.73 -11.45
N CYS A 172 -11.11 -20.47 -11.19
CA CYS A 172 -9.96 -20.07 -10.38
C CYS A 172 -10.41 -19.27 -9.16
N ARG A 173 -9.72 -19.47 -8.03
CA ARG A 173 -9.93 -18.73 -6.78
C ARG A 173 -8.61 -18.48 -6.10
N THR A 174 -8.53 -17.39 -5.35
CA THR A 174 -7.38 -17.01 -4.55
C THR A 174 -7.70 -17.06 -3.06
N GLU A 175 -6.69 -17.37 -2.27
CA GLU A 175 -6.70 -17.25 -0.83
C GLU A 175 -5.43 -16.48 -0.41
N PHE A 176 -5.57 -15.45 0.40
CA PHE A 176 -4.43 -14.69 0.88
C PHE A 176 -3.77 -15.40 2.05
N VAL A 177 -2.46 -15.60 1.94
CA VAL A 177 -1.63 -16.21 2.97
C VAL A 177 -0.68 -15.15 3.52
N PRO A 178 -0.89 -14.66 4.77
CA PRO A 178 0.01 -13.71 5.38
C PRO A 178 1.38 -14.34 5.62
N CYS A 179 2.44 -13.62 5.29
CA CYS A 179 3.82 -14.11 5.45
C CYS A 179 4.43 -13.82 6.82
N GLY A 180 3.66 -13.27 7.77
CA GLY A 180 4.12 -12.98 9.14
C GLY A 180 5.28 -11.97 9.21
N ALA A 181 5.55 -11.26 8.13
CA ALA A 181 6.58 -10.25 8.07
C ALA A 181 6.20 -9.03 8.92
N ARG A 182 7.22 -8.28 9.35
CA ARG A 182 7.03 -7.01 10.07
C ARG A 182 6.19 -6.05 9.24
N ARG A 183 5.18 -5.44 9.87
CA ARG A 183 4.25 -4.51 9.21
C ARG A 183 4.70 -3.07 9.39
N TYR A 184 4.39 -2.25 8.40
CA TYR A 184 4.36 -0.80 8.54
C TYR A 184 2.92 -0.37 8.77
N GLU A 185 2.69 0.47 9.79
CA GLU A 185 1.35 0.93 10.15
C GLU A 185 1.34 2.43 10.39
N ARG A 186 0.22 3.07 10.08
CA ARG A 186 -0.02 4.49 10.39
C ARG A 186 -1.21 4.61 11.29
N LEU A 187 -1.05 5.37 12.34
CA LEU A 187 -2.10 5.67 13.30
C LEU A 187 -2.24 7.18 13.43
N SER A 188 -3.44 7.71 13.25
CA SER A 188 -3.75 9.13 13.51
C SER A 188 -4.57 9.22 14.80
N VAL A 189 -4.07 9.96 15.78
CA VAL A 189 -4.65 10.03 17.12
C VAL A 189 -4.90 11.49 17.50
N PRO A 190 -6.14 11.87 17.81
CA PRO A 190 -6.42 13.16 18.45
C PRO A 190 -5.79 13.17 19.83
N ALA A 191 -4.79 14.04 20.04
CA ALA A 191 -3.97 14.03 21.26
C ALA A 191 -4.72 14.49 22.53
N GLY A 192 -5.64 15.44 22.39
CA GLY A 192 -6.44 15.95 23.50
C GLY A 192 -5.59 16.54 24.64
N ASP A 193 -6.01 16.28 25.88
CA ASP A 193 -5.31 16.75 27.08
C ASP A 193 -4.19 15.82 27.54
N ASP A 194 -4.30 14.53 27.22
CA ASP A 194 -3.31 13.52 27.56
C ASP A 194 -3.00 12.66 26.33
N ALA A 195 -1.99 13.06 25.59
CA ALA A 195 -1.56 12.39 24.36
C ALA A 195 -1.14 10.94 24.61
N LEU A 196 -0.54 10.62 25.77
CA LEU A 196 -0.13 9.25 26.10
C LEU A 196 -1.34 8.33 26.32
N ALA A 197 -2.32 8.81 27.08
CA ALA A 197 -3.56 8.06 27.30
C ALA A 197 -4.33 7.89 25.99
N ALA A 198 -4.41 8.92 25.15
CA ALA A 198 -5.07 8.88 23.86
C ALA A 198 -4.42 7.85 22.91
N VAL A 199 -3.09 7.85 22.82
CA VAL A 199 -2.36 6.87 21.99
C VAL A 199 -2.58 5.46 22.54
N ARG A 200 -2.42 5.22 23.84
CA ARG A 200 -2.62 3.90 24.44
C ARG A 200 -4.02 3.34 24.21
N ALA A 201 -5.02 4.18 24.24
CA ALA A 201 -6.41 3.79 23.97
C ALA A 201 -6.64 3.41 22.48
N ALA A 202 -5.83 3.95 21.58
CA ALA A 202 -5.91 3.68 20.14
C ALA A 202 -5.05 2.50 19.67
N LEU A 203 -4.15 1.99 20.54
CA LEU A 203 -3.31 0.84 20.20
C LEU A 203 -4.13 -0.45 20.20
N THR A 204 -3.84 -1.29 19.22
CA THR A 204 -4.40 -2.65 19.12
C THR A 204 -3.29 -3.70 19.15
N PRO A 205 -3.56 -4.96 19.51
CA PRO A 205 -2.53 -6.01 19.56
C PRO A 205 -1.80 -6.22 18.24
N GLU A 206 -2.44 -5.94 17.11
CA GLU A 206 -1.86 -6.11 15.78
C GLU A 206 -0.74 -5.10 15.48
N LEU A 207 -0.68 -4.00 16.23
CA LEU A 207 0.38 -2.99 16.11
C LEU A 207 1.65 -3.35 16.87
N GLU A 208 1.59 -4.31 17.79
CA GLU A 208 2.73 -4.73 18.58
C GLU A 208 3.84 -5.29 17.68
N GLY A 209 5.08 -4.84 17.92
CA GLY A 209 6.25 -5.24 17.14
C GLY A 209 6.29 -4.72 15.69
N SER A 210 5.35 -3.86 15.27
CA SER A 210 5.34 -3.23 13.95
C SER A 210 6.33 -2.07 13.84
N CYS A 211 6.55 -1.58 12.61
CA CYS A 211 7.06 -0.24 12.35
C CYS A 211 5.87 0.71 12.31
N CYS A 212 5.65 1.49 13.36
CA CYS A 212 4.47 2.32 13.49
C CYS A 212 4.80 3.81 13.35
N ARG A 213 4.04 4.53 12.54
CA ARG A 213 4.00 5.99 12.53
C ARG A 213 2.73 6.45 13.22
N ILE A 214 2.89 7.22 14.30
CA ILE A 214 1.77 7.83 15.02
C ILE A 214 1.79 9.33 14.75
N GLU A 215 0.72 9.82 14.16
CA GLU A 215 0.51 11.25 13.94
C GLU A 215 -0.49 11.76 14.97
N LEU A 216 -0.02 12.60 15.88
CA LEU A 216 -0.87 13.29 16.85
C LEU A 216 -1.57 14.44 16.15
N THR A 217 -2.88 14.54 16.31
CA THR A 217 -3.73 15.51 15.62
C THR A 217 -4.66 16.25 16.60
N GLY A 218 -5.40 17.22 16.07
CA GLY A 218 -6.39 17.96 16.86
C GLY A 218 -5.79 19.10 17.69
N GLU A 219 -6.58 19.63 18.59
CA GLU A 219 -6.15 20.64 19.55
C GLU A 219 -5.64 19.94 20.81
N ALA A 220 -4.45 20.32 21.27
CA ALA A 220 -3.79 19.71 22.42
C ALA A 220 -3.00 20.73 23.24
N ALA A 221 -2.71 20.37 24.49
CA ALA A 221 -1.64 20.98 25.24
C ALA A 221 -0.28 20.67 24.56
N PRO A 222 0.79 21.42 24.84
CA PRO A 222 2.12 21.12 24.34
C PRO A 222 2.51 19.68 24.64
N VAL A 223 2.90 18.90 23.62
CA VAL A 223 3.24 17.48 23.76
C VAL A 223 4.76 17.34 23.94
N ASP A 224 5.18 16.67 24.99
CA ASP A 224 6.56 16.21 25.13
C ASP A 224 6.76 14.92 24.31
N LEU A 225 7.20 15.09 23.06
CA LEU A 225 7.45 13.97 22.14
C LEU A 225 8.52 13.01 22.65
N ALA A 226 9.53 13.49 23.39
CA ALA A 226 10.60 12.65 23.91
C ALA A 226 10.09 11.71 25.01
N ALA A 227 9.31 12.25 25.95
CA ALA A 227 8.66 11.46 26.98
C ALA A 227 7.67 10.46 26.39
N LEU A 228 6.90 10.88 25.40
CA LEU A 228 5.95 10.02 24.70
C LEU A 228 6.65 8.89 23.93
N GLN A 229 7.73 9.21 23.22
CA GLN A 229 8.57 8.24 22.52
C GLN A 229 9.09 7.18 23.50
N ALA A 230 9.72 7.59 24.61
CA ALA A 230 10.26 6.67 25.62
C ALA A 230 9.19 5.75 26.24
N ALA A 231 7.97 6.26 26.40
CA ALA A 231 6.87 5.51 27.00
C ALA A 231 6.25 4.47 26.06
N LEU A 232 6.34 4.66 24.73
CA LEU A 232 5.69 3.86 23.72
C LEU A 232 6.65 2.95 22.94
N GLU A 233 7.90 3.37 22.74
CA GLU A 233 8.90 2.68 21.92
C GLU A 233 9.05 1.17 22.22
N PRO A 234 9.01 0.71 23.48
CA PRO A 234 9.15 -0.72 23.80
C PRO A 234 8.08 -1.63 23.17
N GLN A 235 6.96 -1.07 22.70
CA GLN A 235 5.85 -1.83 22.09
C GLN A 235 6.04 -2.06 20.59
N PHE A 236 6.98 -1.35 19.96
CA PHE A 236 7.18 -1.34 18.53
C PHE A 236 8.57 -1.83 18.13
N PHE A 237 8.72 -2.33 16.93
CA PHE A 237 10.04 -2.52 16.34
C PHE A 237 10.71 -1.17 16.00
N SER A 238 9.91 -0.24 15.51
CA SER A 238 10.32 1.14 15.24
C SER A 238 9.11 2.06 15.38
N LEU A 239 9.29 3.19 16.05
CA LEU A 239 8.26 4.19 16.27
C LEU A 239 8.68 5.53 15.67
N ASP A 240 7.84 6.09 14.79
CA ASP A 240 7.95 7.43 14.22
C ASP A 240 6.80 8.29 14.74
N LEU A 241 7.06 9.15 15.72
CA LEU A 241 6.07 10.08 16.28
C LEU A 241 6.11 11.41 15.52
N ARG A 242 4.93 11.88 15.13
CA ARG A 242 4.75 13.16 14.46
C ARG A 242 3.71 14.01 15.17
N ASP A 243 4.11 15.18 15.59
CA ASP A 243 3.19 16.16 16.15
C ASP A 243 2.61 17.01 15.01
N ARG A 244 1.28 16.87 14.81
CA ARG A 244 0.44 17.66 13.93
C ARG A 244 -0.65 18.38 14.73
N THR A 245 -0.49 18.46 16.06
CA THR A 245 -1.44 19.13 16.91
C THR A 245 -1.40 20.65 16.70
N ARG A 246 -2.45 21.29 17.14
CA ARG A 246 -2.53 22.74 17.23
C ARG A 246 -2.69 23.11 18.71
N PRO A 247 -2.12 24.20 19.16
CA PRO A 247 -2.40 24.69 20.51
C PRO A 247 -3.89 24.84 20.71
N LYS A 248 -4.37 24.47 21.89
CA LYS A 248 -5.74 24.82 22.29
C LYS A 248 -5.85 26.34 22.24
N GLN A 249 -6.65 26.83 21.34
CA GLN A 249 -7.05 28.22 21.35
C GLN A 249 -8.22 28.36 22.30
N ASP A 250 -8.06 29.14 23.36
CA ASP A 250 -9.24 29.63 24.05
C ASP A 250 -10.00 30.49 23.05
N LEU A 251 -11.13 29.96 22.59
CA LEU A 251 -11.93 30.59 21.55
C LEU A 251 -12.35 32.01 21.95
N TRP A 252 -12.41 32.26 23.26
CA TRP A 252 -12.92 33.48 23.87
C TRP A 252 -11.80 34.34 24.50
N GLU A 253 -10.51 34.01 24.31
CA GLU A 253 -9.36 34.67 24.90
C GLU A 253 -9.36 36.18 24.65
N ALA A 254 -9.74 36.65 23.47
CA ALA A 254 -9.76 38.07 23.12
C ALA A 254 -11.10 38.77 23.46
N CYS A 255 -12.03 38.13 24.19
CA CYS A 255 -13.24 38.77 24.67
C CYS A 255 -12.86 39.91 25.64
N GLY A 256 -13.51 41.07 25.51
CA GLY A 256 -13.25 42.29 26.30
C GLY A 256 -12.12 43.13 25.79
N GLU A 257 -11.41 42.74 24.74
CA GLU A 257 -10.41 43.61 24.09
C GLU A 257 -11.11 44.65 23.19
N ASP A 258 -10.57 45.90 23.23
CA ASP A 258 -11.03 46.97 22.34
C ASP A 258 -10.41 46.83 20.93
N THR A 259 -10.70 45.68 20.30
CA THR A 259 -10.23 45.29 18.96
C THR A 259 -11.41 44.76 18.14
N LEU A 260 -11.29 44.77 16.81
CA LEU A 260 -12.28 44.11 15.93
C LEU A 260 -12.51 42.66 16.34
N ARG A 261 -11.46 41.93 16.69
CA ARG A 261 -11.50 40.54 17.16
C ARG A 261 -12.28 40.43 18.48
N GLY A 262 -11.97 41.28 19.45
CA GLY A 262 -12.64 41.32 20.76
C GLY A 262 -14.13 41.57 20.60
N HIS A 263 -14.55 42.62 19.91
CA HIS A 263 -15.97 42.92 19.68
C HIS A 263 -16.73 41.82 18.91
N PHE A 264 -16.06 41.17 17.92
CA PHE A 264 -16.63 40.05 17.23
C PHE A 264 -16.90 38.85 18.18
N LEU A 265 -15.91 38.53 19.01
CA LEU A 265 -16.00 37.43 19.98
C LEU A 265 -16.99 37.76 21.12
N ASP A 266 -17.06 38.98 21.63
CA ASP A 266 -18.04 39.39 22.65
C ASP A 266 -19.46 39.11 22.21
N GLY A 267 -19.78 39.45 20.94
CA GLY A 267 -21.11 39.23 20.38
C GLY A 267 -21.44 37.74 20.24
N LEU A 268 -20.50 36.91 19.92
CA LEU A 268 -20.68 35.45 19.80
C LEU A 268 -20.65 34.75 21.17
N HIS A 269 -19.81 35.19 22.09
CA HIS A 269 -19.73 34.62 23.44
C HIS A 269 -21.05 34.81 24.19
N ALA A 270 -21.65 36.00 24.10
CA ALA A 270 -22.97 36.25 24.66
C ALA A 270 -24.03 35.29 24.10
N GLN A 271 -24.02 34.97 22.80
CA GLN A 271 -24.90 33.99 22.19
C GLN A 271 -24.57 32.56 22.62
N PHE A 272 -23.30 32.21 22.83
CA PHE A 272 -22.87 30.93 23.32
C PHE A 272 -23.35 30.65 24.74
N GLU A 273 -23.22 31.64 25.63
CA GLU A 273 -23.68 31.55 27.01
C GLU A 273 -25.24 31.50 27.08
N ALA A 274 -25.95 32.23 26.22
CA ALA A 274 -27.40 32.24 26.16
C ALA A 274 -27.99 30.99 25.45
N ALA A 275 -27.16 30.11 24.88
CA ALA A 275 -27.66 28.95 24.15
C ALA A 275 -28.19 27.87 25.09
N GLU A 276 -29.45 27.47 24.91
CA GLU A 276 -30.13 26.48 25.73
C GLU A 276 -29.79 25.03 25.38
N THR A 277 -29.21 24.80 24.17
CA THR A 277 -28.85 23.44 23.69
C THR A 277 -27.37 23.36 23.29
N ASP A 278 -26.79 22.18 23.44
CA ASP A 278 -25.42 21.93 23.02
C ASP A 278 -25.22 22.09 21.52
N GLU A 279 -26.22 21.73 20.72
CA GLU A 279 -26.20 21.96 19.27
C GLU A 279 -26.02 23.43 18.93
N ARG A 280 -26.80 24.29 19.62
CA ARG A 280 -26.70 25.75 19.42
C ARG A 280 -25.34 26.30 19.85
N ARG A 281 -24.80 25.82 20.98
CA ARG A 281 -23.42 26.16 21.43
C ARG A 281 -22.39 25.78 20.40
N GLN A 282 -22.46 24.57 19.84
CA GLN A 282 -21.54 24.11 18.79
C GLN A 282 -21.62 24.99 17.54
N VAL A 283 -22.81 25.39 17.10
CA VAL A 283 -22.97 26.28 15.94
C VAL A 283 -22.32 27.63 16.20
N VAL A 284 -22.53 28.23 17.38
CA VAL A 284 -21.91 29.52 17.74
C VAL A 284 -20.39 29.40 17.86
N ALA A 285 -19.88 28.35 18.50
CA ALA A 285 -18.45 28.10 18.60
C ALA A 285 -17.82 27.89 17.21
N ARG A 286 -18.51 27.20 16.30
CA ARG A 286 -18.06 27.04 14.91
C ARG A 286 -18.01 28.38 14.17
N ALA A 287 -19.01 29.22 14.34
CA ALA A 287 -19.03 30.56 13.75
C ALA A 287 -17.86 31.42 14.24
N ALA A 288 -17.54 31.38 15.55
CA ALA A 288 -16.40 32.07 16.12
C ALA A 288 -15.07 31.59 15.52
N ARG A 289 -14.86 30.26 15.43
CA ARG A 289 -13.65 29.68 14.79
C ARG A 289 -13.50 30.09 13.34
N LEU A 290 -14.59 30.06 12.57
CA LEU A 290 -14.58 30.46 11.16
C LEU A 290 -14.24 31.94 11.00
N GLY A 291 -14.86 32.80 11.81
CA GLY A 291 -14.58 34.24 11.79
C GLY A 291 -13.14 34.55 12.15
N LEU A 292 -12.58 33.92 13.18
CA LEU A 292 -11.18 34.06 13.57
C LEU A 292 -10.25 33.58 12.45
N ALA A 293 -10.54 32.45 11.82
CA ALA A 293 -9.73 31.94 10.71
C ALA A 293 -9.71 32.93 9.52
N LEU A 294 -10.85 33.53 9.19
CA LEU A 294 -10.94 34.55 8.15
C LEU A 294 -10.15 35.83 8.53
N MET A 295 -10.22 36.26 9.78
CA MET A 295 -9.44 37.42 10.28
C MET A 295 -7.94 37.16 10.24
N ASP A 296 -7.52 35.91 10.42
CA ASP A 296 -6.12 35.48 10.33
C ASP A 296 -5.66 35.21 8.87
N GLY A 297 -6.52 35.42 7.87
CA GLY A 297 -6.22 35.15 6.46
C GLY A 297 -6.03 33.65 6.13
N ARG A 298 -6.60 32.76 6.94
CA ARG A 298 -6.54 31.30 6.71
C ARG A 298 -7.66 30.84 5.80
N GLU A 299 -7.37 29.87 4.93
CA GLU A 299 -8.41 29.20 4.15
C GLU A 299 -9.34 28.42 5.09
N VAL A 300 -10.63 28.61 4.87
CA VAL A 300 -11.69 27.94 5.62
C VAL A 300 -12.23 26.84 4.73
N PRO A 301 -12.08 25.55 5.09
CA PRO A 301 -12.75 24.47 4.36
C PRO A 301 -14.26 24.60 4.57
N LEU A 302 -15.01 24.70 3.47
CA LEU A 302 -16.46 24.72 3.41
C LEU A 302 -17.07 23.36 3.74
#